data_34df1f0618789243d823afa0d897d1b6
#
_entry.id   34df1f0618789243d823afa0d897d1b6
#
_cell.length_a   1.000
_cell.length_b   1.000
_cell.length_c   1.000
_cell.angle_alpha   90.00
_cell.angle_beta   90.00
_cell.angle_gamma   90.00
#
_symmetry.space_group_name_H-M   'P 1'
#
loop_
_entity.id
_entity.type
_entity.pdbx_description
1 polymer ?
#
loop_
_entity_poly.entity_id
_entity_poly.type
_entity_poly.pdbx_seq_one_letter_code
_entity_poly.pdbx_strand_id
1 'polypeptide(L)'
;MDSLIHARGLIKRFGDFTAVDGIDVDVQRGEAFGFLGPNGAGKSSTMRMIGCVSPPTDGVLQILGMDPRRDGPRIRGRLGVCPQLDNLDIELTVRENLTTYARFFGIPRKEARRRADELLEFVQLAERADSKVEPLSGGMKRRLTIARAMVNQPEMVLLDEPTTGLDPQARHLVWERLFRLKQQGVTLVLTTHYMDEAEQLCDRLVVMDGGRIAAEGSPRALIERYSTREVVELRFNTEEQTAYADKLAGIGERLEVLPDRILLYVPDGDGAVDEVNRRSLSPASVLVRRSSLEDVFLHLTGRTLVD
;
A
#
# COMPACT_ATOMS: atom_id res chain seq x y z
N MET A 1 3.17 -11.55 21.52
CA MET A 1 3.15 -11.68 20.06
C MET A 1 4.53 -11.24 19.57
N ASP A 2 5.07 -11.90 18.55
CA ASP A 2 6.44 -11.67 18.07
C ASP A 2 6.43 -10.51 17.05
N SER A 3 6.74 -9.28 17.51
CA SER A 3 6.83 -8.10 16.66
C SER A 3 8.12 -8.14 15.83
N LEU A 4 7.99 -8.05 14.50
CA LEU A 4 9.14 -8.01 13.59
C LEU A 4 9.66 -6.60 13.35
N ILE A 5 8.81 -5.59 13.49
CA ILE A 5 9.19 -4.17 13.48
C ILE A 5 8.64 -3.54 14.74
N HIS A 6 9.50 -2.85 15.45
CA HIS A 6 9.15 -2.03 16.62
C HIS A 6 9.79 -0.66 16.45
N ALA A 7 8.96 0.36 16.26
CA ALA A 7 9.38 1.75 16.13
C ALA A 7 8.68 2.62 17.16
N ARG A 8 9.42 3.52 17.80
CA ARG A 8 8.89 4.50 18.78
C ARG A 8 9.53 5.86 18.58
N GLY A 9 8.68 6.87 18.42
CA GLY A 9 9.10 8.25 18.18
C GLY A 9 10.03 8.36 16.98
N LEU A 10 9.82 7.56 15.92
CA LEU A 10 10.75 7.44 14.81
C LEU A 10 10.76 8.72 13.97
N ILE A 11 11.93 9.32 13.82
CA ILE A 11 12.12 10.58 13.09
C ILE A 11 13.11 10.40 11.96
N LYS A 12 12.79 11.03 10.80
CA LYS A 12 13.72 11.17 9.68
C LYS A 12 13.73 12.60 9.17
N ARG A 13 14.93 13.21 9.21
CA ARG A 13 15.18 14.56 8.68
C ARG A 13 16.21 14.51 7.55
N PHE A 14 16.03 15.39 6.57
CA PHE A 14 16.96 15.68 5.49
C PHE A 14 17.21 17.20 5.48
N GLY A 15 18.32 17.63 6.09
CA GLY A 15 18.54 19.06 6.39
C GLY A 15 17.40 19.60 7.25
N ASP A 16 16.74 20.66 6.80
CA ASP A 16 15.61 21.28 7.50
C ASP A 16 14.27 20.60 7.26
N PHE A 17 14.20 19.68 6.30
CA PHE A 17 12.96 18.94 5.97
C PHE A 17 12.79 17.72 6.85
N THR A 18 11.65 17.64 7.55
CA THR A 18 11.26 16.46 8.35
C THR A 18 10.33 15.60 7.53
N ALA A 19 10.86 14.49 7.03
CA ALA A 19 10.12 13.52 6.21
C ALA A 19 9.28 12.53 7.02
N VAL A 20 9.72 12.21 8.25
CA VAL A 20 8.98 11.38 9.22
C VAL A 20 9.14 12.05 10.57
N ASP A 21 8.02 12.27 11.27
CA ASP A 21 7.93 13.10 12.45
C ASP A 21 7.28 12.37 13.63
N GLY A 22 8.10 11.56 14.32
CA GLY A 22 7.72 10.94 15.59
C GLY A 22 6.69 9.83 15.48
N ILE A 23 6.80 8.94 14.48
CA ILE A 23 5.84 7.84 14.31
C ILE A 23 6.14 6.64 15.22
N ASP A 24 5.06 6.00 15.70
CA ASP A 24 5.08 4.72 16.42
C ASP A 24 4.46 3.64 15.53
N VAL A 25 5.16 2.52 15.35
CA VAL A 25 4.70 1.40 14.51
C VAL A 25 5.15 0.08 15.09
N ASP A 26 4.22 -0.88 15.14
CA ASP A 26 4.51 -2.29 15.42
C ASP A 26 3.97 -3.17 14.29
N VAL A 27 4.82 -4.04 13.73
CA VAL A 27 4.41 -5.01 12.72
C VAL A 27 4.59 -6.42 13.29
N GLN A 28 3.53 -7.21 13.26
CA GLN A 28 3.53 -8.57 13.80
C GLN A 28 3.97 -9.58 12.75
N ARG A 29 4.50 -10.72 13.21
CA ARG A 29 4.86 -11.82 12.31
C ARG A 29 3.62 -12.34 11.57
N GLY A 30 3.74 -12.52 10.25
CA GLY A 30 2.70 -13.09 9.38
C GLY A 30 1.58 -12.13 8.98
N GLU A 31 1.62 -10.85 9.46
CA GLU A 31 0.64 -9.87 9.00
C GLU A 31 1.07 -9.18 7.68
N ALA A 32 0.10 -8.68 6.96
CA ALA A 32 0.29 -7.70 5.90
C ALA A 32 -0.01 -6.30 6.46
N PHE A 33 1.03 -5.49 6.60
CA PHE A 33 0.95 -4.14 7.17
C PHE A 33 1.16 -3.07 6.10
N GLY A 34 0.26 -2.08 6.03
CA GLY A 34 0.26 -1.01 5.04
C GLY A 34 0.66 0.35 5.58
N PHE A 35 1.43 1.11 4.80
CA PHE A 35 1.58 2.55 4.93
C PHE A 35 0.80 3.22 3.80
N LEU A 36 -0.40 3.74 4.09
CA LEU A 36 -1.27 4.42 3.14
C LEU A 36 -1.11 5.93 3.25
N GLY A 37 -1.06 6.64 2.14
CA GLY A 37 -1.01 8.12 2.15
C GLY A 37 -0.54 8.70 0.81
N PRO A 38 -0.59 10.03 0.66
CA PRO A 38 -0.21 10.71 -0.57
C PRO A 38 1.31 10.69 -0.79
N ASN A 39 1.72 11.15 -1.96
CA ASN A 39 3.12 11.40 -2.25
C ASN A 39 3.68 12.45 -1.28
N GLY A 40 4.89 12.20 -0.78
CA GLY A 40 5.50 13.05 0.23
C GLY A 40 5.06 12.81 1.68
N ALA A 41 4.13 11.90 1.97
CA ALA A 41 3.67 11.60 3.34
C ALA A 41 4.71 10.92 4.24
N GLY A 42 5.89 10.55 3.73
CA GLY A 42 6.95 9.90 4.51
C GLY A 42 7.04 8.38 4.35
N LYS A 43 6.14 7.75 3.57
CA LYS A 43 6.06 6.29 3.37
C LYS A 43 7.39 5.66 2.94
N SER A 44 7.95 6.11 1.80
CA SER A 44 9.21 5.57 1.26
C SER A 44 10.41 5.88 2.17
N SER A 45 10.39 7.00 2.91
CA SER A 45 11.43 7.29 3.91
C SER A 45 11.36 6.29 5.07
N THR A 46 10.17 5.97 5.54
CA THR A 46 9.94 4.93 6.58
C THR A 46 10.40 3.57 6.05
N MET A 47 10.02 3.22 4.82
CA MET A 47 10.42 1.96 4.19
C MET A 47 11.95 1.82 4.06
N ARG A 48 12.66 2.92 3.71
CA ARG A 48 14.13 2.94 3.65
C ARG A 48 14.81 2.79 5.01
N MET A 49 14.18 3.28 6.09
CA MET A 49 14.67 3.04 7.45
C MET A 49 14.49 1.58 7.84
N ILE A 50 13.31 0.99 7.59
CA ILE A 50 13.03 -0.43 7.84
C ILE A 50 13.95 -1.32 7.01
N GLY A 51 14.21 -0.99 5.74
CA GLY A 51 15.13 -1.71 4.87
C GLY A 51 16.62 -1.54 5.21
N CYS A 52 16.96 -0.83 6.28
CA CYS A 52 18.34 -0.53 6.69
C CYS A 52 19.19 0.15 5.59
N VAL A 53 18.54 0.98 4.76
CA VAL A 53 19.19 1.76 3.68
C VAL A 53 19.49 3.19 4.17
N SER A 54 18.63 3.74 5.04
CA SER A 54 18.77 5.07 5.60
C SER A 54 18.62 4.98 7.12
N PRO A 55 19.60 5.43 7.93
CA PRO A 55 19.44 5.41 9.38
C PRO A 55 18.36 6.42 9.81
N PRO A 56 17.61 6.12 10.88
CA PRO A 56 16.75 7.11 11.51
C PRO A 56 17.58 8.28 12.07
N THR A 57 17.00 9.48 12.07
CA THR A 57 17.62 10.66 12.69
C THR A 57 17.48 10.59 14.20
N ASP A 58 16.28 10.19 14.69
CA ASP A 58 15.99 10.04 16.10
C ASP A 58 14.93 8.94 16.32
N GLY A 59 14.66 8.61 17.58
CA GLY A 59 13.73 7.56 17.97
C GLY A 59 14.38 6.17 18.02
N VAL A 60 13.55 5.19 18.34
CA VAL A 60 13.92 3.77 18.44
C VAL A 60 13.37 3.01 17.24
N LEU A 61 14.21 2.18 16.62
CA LEU A 61 13.82 1.24 15.57
C LEU A 61 14.49 -0.10 15.83
N GLN A 62 13.69 -1.15 15.95
CA GLN A 62 14.15 -2.53 15.99
C GLN A 62 13.48 -3.32 14.87
N ILE A 63 14.26 -4.14 14.18
CA ILE A 63 13.82 -4.97 13.07
C ILE A 63 14.29 -6.39 13.34
N LEU A 64 13.37 -7.35 13.36
CA LEU A 64 13.68 -8.74 13.72
C LEU A 64 14.41 -8.85 15.07
N GLY A 65 14.08 -7.97 16.03
CA GLY A 65 14.73 -7.87 17.33
C GLY A 65 16.15 -7.28 17.31
N MET A 66 16.59 -6.72 16.19
CA MET A 66 17.95 -6.18 16.00
C MET A 66 17.93 -4.66 15.76
N ASP A 67 19.03 -3.98 16.11
CA ASP A 67 19.23 -2.55 15.81
C ASP A 67 19.75 -2.37 14.37
N PRO A 68 19.01 -1.67 13.48
CA PRO A 68 19.43 -1.47 12.09
C PRO A 68 20.75 -0.69 11.94
N ARG A 69 21.15 0.10 12.94
CA ARG A 69 22.42 0.84 12.92
C ARG A 69 23.62 -0.08 13.10
N ARG A 70 23.46 -1.19 13.83
CA ARG A 70 24.53 -2.16 14.17
C ARG A 70 24.47 -3.42 13.31
N ASP A 71 23.26 -3.93 13.14
CA ASP A 71 23.00 -5.24 12.55
C ASP A 71 22.46 -5.17 11.11
N GLY A 72 22.55 -4.02 10.44
CA GLY A 72 21.95 -3.78 9.11
C GLY A 72 22.20 -4.89 8.10
N PRO A 73 23.45 -5.40 7.89
CA PRO A 73 23.70 -6.51 6.98
C PRO A 73 22.98 -7.81 7.37
N ARG A 74 22.89 -8.13 8.67
CA ARG A 74 22.18 -9.33 9.17
C ARG A 74 20.68 -9.21 8.96
N ILE A 75 20.13 -8.02 9.20
CA ILE A 75 18.70 -7.72 8.95
C ILE A 75 18.41 -7.87 7.46
N ARG A 76 19.18 -7.20 6.57
CA ARG A 76 18.98 -7.29 5.13
C ARG A 76 19.08 -8.72 4.59
N GLY A 77 19.90 -9.58 5.19
CA GLY A 77 19.97 -11.00 4.84
C GLY A 77 18.67 -11.77 5.07
N ARG A 78 17.77 -11.25 5.92
CA ARG A 78 16.46 -11.84 6.28
C ARG A 78 15.27 -11.08 5.70
N LEU A 79 15.51 -10.01 4.94
CA LEU A 79 14.51 -9.21 4.25
C LEU A 79 14.49 -9.52 2.76
N GLY A 80 13.30 -9.45 2.17
CA GLY A 80 13.10 -9.27 0.74
C GLY A 80 12.72 -7.82 0.46
N VAL A 81 13.24 -7.23 -0.60
CA VAL A 81 12.91 -5.84 -0.96
C VAL A 81 12.48 -5.78 -2.42
N CYS A 82 11.27 -5.31 -2.63
CA CYS A 82 10.71 -4.99 -3.93
C CYS A 82 10.55 -3.46 -4.02
N PRO A 83 11.53 -2.74 -4.61
CA PRO A 83 11.49 -1.28 -4.70
C PRO A 83 10.42 -0.82 -5.70
N GLN A 84 10.08 0.46 -5.69
CA GLN A 84 9.14 1.07 -6.63
C GLN A 84 9.59 0.89 -8.09
N LEU A 85 10.88 1.13 -8.38
CA LEU A 85 11.49 0.86 -9.69
C LEU A 85 12.02 -0.58 -9.75
N ASP A 86 11.78 -1.27 -10.85
CA ASP A 86 12.07 -2.72 -10.94
C ASP A 86 13.55 -3.11 -10.87
N ASN A 87 14.49 -2.24 -11.13
CA ASN A 87 15.95 -2.47 -11.00
C ASN A 87 16.42 -3.86 -11.47
N LEU A 88 15.79 -4.40 -12.52
CA LEU A 88 16.17 -5.66 -13.15
C LEU A 88 17.33 -5.42 -14.11
N ASP A 89 18.24 -6.38 -14.20
CA ASP A 89 19.31 -6.33 -15.18
C ASP A 89 18.77 -6.78 -16.54
N ILE A 90 18.72 -5.86 -17.49
CA ILE A 90 18.18 -6.09 -18.84
C ILE A 90 19.08 -6.97 -19.71
N GLU A 91 20.37 -7.05 -19.39
CA GLU A 91 21.33 -7.90 -20.09
C GLU A 91 21.24 -9.37 -19.69
N LEU A 92 20.60 -9.64 -18.55
CA LEU A 92 20.38 -10.99 -18.04
C LEU A 92 19.03 -11.55 -18.49
N THR A 93 18.93 -12.87 -18.54
CA THR A 93 17.65 -13.55 -18.69
C THR A 93 16.83 -13.45 -17.40
N VAL A 94 15.55 -13.78 -17.48
CA VAL A 94 14.62 -13.83 -16.34
C VAL A 94 15.19 -14.72 -15.23
N ARG A 95 15.67 -15.93 -15.54
CA ARG A 95 16.32 -16.86 -14.60
C ARG A 95 17.63 -16.30 -14.05
N GLU A 96 18.46 -15.71 -14.91
CA GLU A 96 19.75 -15.17 -14.50
C GLU A 96 19.60 -14.00 -13.52
N ASN A 97 18.57 -13.18 -13.64
CA ASN A 97 18.26 -12.15 -12.65
C ASN A 97 18.09 -12.74 -11.24
N LEU A 98 17.38 -13.85 -11.12
CA LEU A 98 17.17 -14.52 -9.83
C LEU A 98 18.46 -15.20 -9.33
N THR A 99 19.11 -15.97 -10.18
CA THR A 99 20.30 -16.73 -9.78
C THR A 99 21.51 -15.84 -9.49
N THR A 100 21.65 -14.72 -10.19
CA THR A 100 22.69 -13.72 -9.90
C THR A 100 22.41 -13.02 -8.57
N TYR A 101 21.16 -12.64 -8.32
CA TYR A 101 20.78 -12.01 -7.07
C TYR A 101 20.96 -12.96 -5.87
N ALA A 102 20.69 -14.26 -6.03
CA ALA A 102 20.93 -15.29 -5.01
C ALA A 102 22.40 -15.34 -4.53
N ARG A 103 23.36 -14.99 -5.41
CA ARG A 103 24.80 -15.01 -5.08
C ARG A 103 25.14 -13.96 -4.00
N PHE A 104 24.44 -12.84 -3.96
CA PHE A 104 24.65 -11.82 -2.91
C PHE A 104 24.32 -12.33 -1.52
N PHE A 105 23.50 -13.39 -1.42
CA PHE A 105 23.17 -14.08 -0.17
C PHE A 105 24.02 -15.33 0.08
N GLY A 106 25.05 -15.57 -0.72
CA GLY A 106 25.92 -16.74 -0.58
C GLY A 106 25.24 -18.07 -0.94
N ILE A 107 24.11 -18.05 -1.66
CA ILE A 107 23.36 -19.26 -2.02
C ILE A 107 24.13 -20.03 -3.09
N PRO A 108 24.42 -21.36 -2.88
CA PRO A 108 25.13 -22.17 -3.87
C PRO A 108 24.39 -22.25 -5.20
N ARG A 109 25.15 -22.32 -6.32
CA ARG A 109 24.57 -22.29 -7.69
C ARG A 109 23.44 -23.27 -7.93
N LYS A 110 23.60 -24.53 -7.45
CA LYS A 110 22.57 -25.58 -7.61
C LYS A 110 21.28 -25.19 -6.90
N GLU A 111 21.38 -24.69 -5.67
CA GLU A 111 20.24 -24.24 -4.87
C GLU A 111 19.63 -22.96 -5.45
N ALA A 112 20.45 -21.99 -5.90
CA ALA A 112 19.98 -20.79 -6.54
C ALA A 112 19.14 -21.10 -7.79
N ARG A 113 19.57 -22.07 -8.61
CA ARG A 113 18.81 -22.50 -9.79
C ARG A 113 17.48 -23.14 -9.41
N ARG A 114 17.47 -24.06 -8.43
CA ARG A 114 16.25 -24.70 -7.94
C ARG A 114 15.25 -23.65 -7.45
N ARG A 115 15.68 -22.72 -6.59
CA ARG A 115 14.82 -21.64 -6.08
C ARG A 115 14.32 -20.72 -7.19
N ALA A 116 15.17 -20.40 -8.17
CA ALA A 116 14.78 -19.59 -9.31
C ALA A 116 13.64 -20.27 -10.09
N ASP A 117 13.74 -21.56 -10.37
CA ASP A 117 12.73 -22.31 -11.10
C ASP A 117 11.40 -22.34 -10.32
N GLU A 118 11.42 -22.63 -9.02
CA GLU A 118 10.23 -22.60 -8.15
C GLU A 118 9.57 -21.21 -8.08
N LEU A 119 10.39 -20.16 -7.97
CA LEU A 119 9.88 -18.79 -7.94
C LEU A 119 9.31 -18.35 -9.29
N LEU A 120 9.91 -18.78 -10.40
CA LEU A 120 9.39 -18.49 -11.74
C LEU A 120 8.05 -19.18 -11.99
N GLU A 121 7.86 -20.41 -11.50
CA GLU A 121 6.56 -21.07 -11.52
C GLU A 121 5.55 -20.30 -10.65
N PHE A 122 5.94 -19.92 -9.43
CA PHE A 122 5.09 -19.17 -8.51
C PHE A 122 4.58 -17.86 -9.13
N VAL A 123 5.44 -17.11 -9.85
CA VAL A 123 5.05 -15.84 -10.48
C VAL A 123 4.58 -15.99 -11.93
N GLN A 124 4.39 -17.22 -12.43
CA GLN A 124 3.95 -17.54 -13.81
C GLN A 124 4.86 -16.94 -14.88
N LEU A 125 6.16 -17.14 -14.73
CA LEU A 125 7.18 -16.74 -15.70
C LEU A 125 8.09 -17.90 -16.12
N ALA A 126 7.73 -19.17 -15.79
CA ALA A 126 8.54 -20.33 -16.09
C ALA A 126 8.82 -20.49 -17.60
N GLU A 127 7.82 -20.26 -18.46
CA GLU A 127 7.95 -20.32 -19.92
C GLU A 127 8.87 -19.20 -20.49
N ARG A 128 9.13 -18.16 -19.71
CA ARG A 128 10.00 -17.03 -20.08
C ARG A 128 11.36 -17.08 -19.40
N ALA A 129 11.67 -18.17 -18.68
CA ALA A 129 12.88 -18.27 -17.85
C ALA A 129 14.18 -17.92 -18.58
N ASP A 130 14.32 -18.34 -19.82
CA ASP A 130 15.51 -18.14 -20.65
C ASP A 130 15.36 -16.93 -21.61
N SER A 131 14.25 -16.19 -21.53
CA SER A 131 14.05 -14.93 -22.27
C SER A 131 14.78 -13.77 -21.58
N LYS A 132 15.21 -12.76 -22.36
CA LYS A 132 15.70 -11.49 -21.80
C LYS A 132 14.58 -10.74 -21.07
N VAL A 133 14.95 -9.84 -20.16
CA VAL A 133 14.00 -9.04 -19.38
C VAL A 133 13.38 -7.90 -20.21
N GLU A 134 14.12 -7.37 -21.19
CA GLU A 134 13.68 -6.20 -21.97
C GLU A 134 12.27 -6.36 -22.58
N PRO A 135 11.93 -7.47 -23.26
CA PRO A 135 10.63 -7.65 -23.91
C PRO A 135 9.47 -7.96 -22.95
N LEU A 136 9.70 -8.05 -21.65
CA LEU A 136 8.66 -8.29 -20.67
C LEU A 136 7.75 -7.06 -20.51
N SER A 137 6.44 -7.28 -20.32
CA SER A 137 5.52 -6.21 -19.91
C SER A 137 5.85 -5.70 -18.51
N GLY A 138 5.35 -4.50 -18.16
CA GLY A 138 5.54 -3.93 -16.82
C GLY A 138 5.06 -4.88 -15.71
N GLY A 139 3.88 -5.49 -15.87
CA GLY A 139 3.38 -6.47 -14.92
C GLY A 139 4.24 -7.73 -14.81
N MET A 140 4.85 -8.19 -15.92
CA MET A 140 5.80 -9.31 -15.89
C MET A 140 7.10 -8.92 -15.17
N LYS A 141 7.63 -7.72 -15.43
CA LYS A 141 8.82 -7.18 -14.74
C LYS A 141 8.55 -7.06 -13.23
N ARG A 142 7.38 -6.56 -12.85
CA ARG A 142 6.99 -6.43 -11.44
C ARG A 142 6.91 -7.80 -10.75
N ARG A 143 6.29 -8.79 -11.37
CA ARG A 143 6.25 -10.16 -10.84
C ARG A 143 7.64 -10.78 -10.70
N LEU A 144 8.55 -10.53 -11.65
CA LEU A 144 9.94 -10.96 -11.55
C LEU A 144 10.68 -10.27 -10.38
N THR A 145 10.43 -8.98 -10.16
CA THR A 145 10.99 -8.22 -9.03
C THR A 145 10.52 -8.78 -7.68
N ILE A 146 9.25 -9.17 -7.58
CA ILE A 146 8.71 -9.85 -6.40
C ILE A 146 9.39 -11.22 -6.21
N ALA A 147 9.52 -12.03 -7.27
CA ALA A 147 10.24 -13.30 -7.21
C ALA A 147 11.68 -13.11 -6.75
N ARG A 148 12.36 -12.08 -7.26
CA ARG A 148 13.74 -11.75 -6.85
C ARG A 148 13.83 -11.42 -5.36
N ALA A 149 12.85 -10.68 -4.82
CA ALA A 149 12.78 -10.36 -3.40
C ALA A 149 12.61 -11.60 -2.50
N MET A 150 12.15 -12.73 -3.06
CA MET A 150 11.91 -13.98 -2.33
C MET A 150 13.08 -14.97 -2.39
N VAL A 151 14.13 -14.70 -3.17
CA VAL A 151 15.24 -15.64 -3.44
C VAL A 151 15.95 -16.14 -2.16
N ASN A 152 16.12 -15.25 -1.18
CA ASN A 152 16.75 -15.56 0.11
C ASN A 152 15.79 -16.18 1.15
N GLN A 153 14.54 -16.47 0.78
CA GLN A 153 13.49 -16.96 1.70
C GLN A 153 13.34 -16.04 2.93
N PRO A 154 12.97 -14.77 2.70
CA PRO A 154 12.94 -13.77 3.76
C PRO A 154 11.82 -14.03 4.77
N GLU A 155 11.99 -13.55 6.00
CA GLU A 155 10.95 -13.55 7.01
C GLU A 155 9.94 -12.40 6.81
N MET A 156 10.38 -11.34 6.11
CA MET A 156 9.56 -10.17 5.80
C MET A 156 9.92 -9.62 4.42
N VAL A 157 8.91 -9.24 3.66
CA VAL A 157 9.06 -8.59 2.35
C VAL A 157 8.58 -7.15 2.43
N LEU A 158 9.44 -6.23 2.03
CA LEU A 158 9.16 -4.82 1.89
C LEU A 158 8.76 -4.52 0.44
N LEU A 159 7.61 -3.92 0.24
CA LEU A 159 7.00 -3.64 -1.06
C LEU A 159 6.73 -2.14 -1.19
N ASP A 160 7.56 -1.44 -1.93
CA ASP A 160 7.35 0.00 -2.15
C ASP A 160 6.49 0.18 -3.41
N GLU A 161 5.23 0.59 -3.20
CA GLU A 161 4.20 0.79 -4.24
C GLU A 161 4.13 -0.38 -5.26
N PRO A 162 3.74 -1.59 -4.83
CA PRO A 162 3.92 -2.81 -5.63
C PRO A 162 3.14 -2.86 -6.92
N THR A 163 2.09 -2.06 -7.10
CA THR A 163 1.24 -2.11 -8.30
C THR A 163 1.13 -0.79 -9.07
N THR A 164 1.92 0.21 -8.68
CA THR A 164 1.92 1.51 -9.37
C THR A 164 2.33 1.36 -10.84
N GLY A 165 1.56 1.99 -11.73
CA GLY A 165 1.78 1.96 -13.17
C GLY A 165 1.38 0.66 -13.87
N LEU A 166 0.74 -0.27 -13.18
CA LEU A 166 0.21 -1.50 -13.77
C LEU A 166 -1.24 -1.32 -14.23
N ASP A 167 -1.58 -1.98 -15.33
CA ASP A 167 -2.97 -2.12 -15.74
C ASP A 167 -3.78 -2.95 -14.72
N PRO A 168 -5.13 -2.86 -14.70
CA PRO A 168 -5.94 -3.55 -13.71
C PRO A 168 -5.73 -5.07 -13.66
N GLN A 169 -5.53 -5.72 -14.81
CA GLN A 169 -5.31 -7.16 -14.87
C GLN A 169 -3.96 -7.56 -14.24
N ALA A 170 -2.90 -6.83 -14.58
CA ALA A 170 -1.57 -7.05 -14.01
C ALA A 170 -1.58 -6.79 -12.49
N ARG A 171 -2.30 -5.76 -12.02
CA ARG A 171 -2.48 -5.46 -10.59
C ARG A 171 -3.11 -6.63 -9.84
N HIS A 172 -4.21 -7.19 -10.33
CA HIS A 172 -4.87 -8.35 -9.71
C HIS A 172 -3.95 -9.57 -9.64
N LEU A 173 -3.16 -9.82 -10.68
CA LEU A 173 -2.18 -10.92 -10.66
C LEU A 173 -1.10 -10.72 -9.59
N VAL A 174 -0.63 -9.48 -9.39
CA VAL A 174 0.32 -9.15 -8.31
C VAL A 174 -0.33 -9.36 -6.94
N TRP A 175 -1.54 -8.86 -6.73
CA TRP A 175 -2.27 -9.04 -5.47
C TRP A 175 -2.47 -10.52 -5.12
N GLU A 176 -2.85 -11.34 -6.10
CA GLU A 176 -2.98 -12.78 -5.90
C GLU A 176 -1.67 -13.42 -5.39
N ARG A 177 -0.51 -13.00 -5.96
CA ARG A 177 0.80 -13.52 -5.52
C ARG A 177 1.15 -13.06 -4.11
N LEU A 178 0.93 -11.79 -3.79
CA LEU A 178 1.16 -11.26 -2.45
C LEU A 178 0.26 -11.93 -1.41
N PHE A 179 -1.01 -12.15 -1.75
CA PHE A 179 -1.94 -12.87 -0.88
C PHE A 179 -1.48 -14.32 -0.60
N ARG A 180 -0.98 -15.03 -1.62
CA ARG A 180 -0.41 -16.38 -1.45
C ARG A 180 0.83 -16.38 -0.57
N LEU A 181 1.72 -15.39 -0.69
CA LEU A 181 2.88 -15.24 0.20
C LEU A 181 2.45 -15.05 1.66
N LYS A 182 1.45 -14.21 1.89
CA LYS A 182 0.86 -14.02 3.22
C LYS A 182 0.30 -15.32 3.78
N GLN A 183 -0.45 -16.09 2.99
CA GLN A 183 -0.96 -17.42 3.41
C GLN A 183 0.15 -18.42 3.78
N GLN A 184 1.34 -18.26 3.20
CA GLN A 184 2.53 -19.04 3.53
C GLN A 184 3.24 -18.54 4.80
N GLY A 185 2.70 -17.54 5.48
CA GLY A 185 3.24 -16.97 6.72
C GLY A 185 4.33 -15.91 6.53
N VAL A 186 4.56 -15.45 5.30
CA VAL A 186 5.49 -14.34 5.01
C VAL A 186 4.86 -13.03 5.48
N THR A 187 5.60 -12.26 6.29
CA THR A 187 5.17 -10.91 6.69
C THR A 187 5.36 -9.96 5.53
N LEU A 188 4.32 -9.19 5.20
CA LEU A 188 4.36 -8.20 4.14
C LEU A 188 4.28 -6.79 4.75
N VAL A 189 5.16 -5.91 4.31
CA VAL A 189 5.11 -4.48 4.66
C VAL A 189 5.06 -3.70 3.36
N LEU A 190 3.99 -2.97 3.12
CA LEU A 190 3.81 -2.27 1.85
C LEU A 190 3.53 -0.78 2.03
N THR A 191 3.99 0.01 1.06
CA THR A 191 3.54 1.39 0.88
C THR A 191 2.58 1.44 -0.29
N THR A 192 1.55 2.24 -0.18
CA THR A 192 0.63 2.49 -1.28
C THR A 192 -0.05 3.86 -1.15
N HIS A 193 -0.51 4.38 -2.26
CA HIS A 193 -1.47 5.47 -2.33
C HIS A 193 -2.81 5.00 -2.90
N TYR A 194 -2.93 3.70 -3.26
CA TYR A 194 -4.18 3.08 -3.72
C TYR A 194 -4.95 2.48 -2.54
N MET A 195 -6.16 2.98 -2.29
CA MET A 195 -7.01 2.52 -1.20
C MET A 195 -7.49 1.09 -1.42
N ASP A 196 -7.84 0.75 -2.65
CA ASP A 196 -8.25 -0.59 -3.06
C ASP A 196 -7.14 -1.64 -2.79
N GLU A 197 -5.88 -1.29 -3.04
CA GLU A 197 -4.74 -2.15 -2.69
C GLU A 197 -4.63 -2.36 -1.18
N ALA A 198 -4.76 -1.27 -0.40
CA ALA A 198 -4.71 -1.35 1.05
C ALA A 198 -5.86 -2.19 1.64
N GLU A 199 -7.09 -2.03 1.11
CA GLU A 199 -8.25 -2.81 1.53
C GLU A 199 -8.12 -4.30 1.22
N GLN A 200 -7.54 -4.65 0.07
CA GLN A 200 -7.41 -6.04 -0.39
C GLN A 200 -6.27 -6.79 0.29
N LEU A 201 -5.15 -6.14 0.56
CA LEU A 201 -3.95 -6.80 1.01
C LEU A 201 -3.69 -6.70 2.51
N CYS A 202 -4.00 -5.54 3.14
CA CYS A 202 -3.58 -5.26 4.50
C CYS A 202 -4.52 -5.86 5.55
N ASP A 203 -3.93 -6.48 6.57
CA ASP A 203 -4.65 -6.81 7.82
C ASP A 203 -4.80 -5.57 8.69
N ARG A 204 -3.77 -4.73 8.70
CA ARG A 204 -3.69 -3.49 9.44
C ARG A 204 -2.85 -2.49 8.66
N LEU A 205 -3.17 -1.24 8.80
CA LEU A 205 -2.45 -0.16 8.14
C LEU A 205 -2.42 1.11 9.00
N VAL A 206 -1.49 1.98 8.65
CA VAL A 206 -1.47 3.37 9.12
C VAL A 206 -1.78 4.30 7.95
N VAL A 207 -2.60 5.31 8.22
CA VAL A 207 -2.81 6.45 7.31
C VAL A 207 -1.77 7.51 7.66
N MET A 208 -0.89 7.80 6.71
CA MET A 208 0.17 8.80 6.87
C MET A 208 -0.17 10.09 6.11
N ASP A 209 0.03 11.22 6.78
CA ASP A 209 0.01 12.53 6.16
C ASP A 209 1.05 13.45 6.82
N GLY A 210 1.77 14.26 6.03
CA GLY A 210 2.76 15.21 6.53
C GLY A 210 3.84 14.62 7.45
N GLY A 211 4.26 13.38 7.20
CA GLY A 211 5.26 12.67 8.00
C GLY A 211 4.75 12.06 9.30
N ARG A 212 3.44 12.14 9.58
CA ARG A 212 2.80 11.66 10.81
C ARG A 212 1.77 10.57 10.52
N ILE A 213 1.41 9.81 11.55
CA ILE A 213 0.30 8.85 11.48
C ILE A 213 -0.96 9.57 11.93
N ALA A 214 -1.94 9.67 11.03
CA ALA A 214 -3.26 10.24 11.30
C ALA A 214 -4.21 9.20 11.92
N ALA A 215 -4.12 7.94 11.48
CA ALA A 215 -4.93 6.85 12.00
C ALA A 215 -4.22 5.50 11.82
N GLU A 216 -4.58 4.51 12.65
CA GLU A 216 -4.12 3.13 12.56
C GLU A 216 -5.28 2.17 12.84
N GLY A 217 -5.33 1.08 12.08
CA GLY A 217 -6.33 0.02 12.26
C GLY A 217 -6.38 -0.95 11.09
N SER A 218 -7.29 -1.94 11.17
CA SER A 218 -7.65 -2.69 9.98
C SER A 218 -8.47 -1.81 9.02
N PRO A 219 -8.46 -2.08 7.71
CA PRO A 219 -9.29 -1.32 6.75
C PRO A 219 -10.73 -1.18 7.23
N ARG A 220 -11.34 -2.28 7.64
CA ARG A 220 -12.70 -2.31 8.14
C ARG A 220 -12.90 -1.44 9.40
N ALA A 221 -12.00 -1.56 10.39
CA ALA A 221 -12.10 -0.79 11.63
C ALA A 221 -11.95 0.73 11.39
N LEU A 222 -11.08 1.11 10.43
CA LEU A 222 -10.93 2.51 10.02
C LEU A 222 -12.20 3.04 9.34
N ILE A 223 -12.80 2.27 8.44
CA ILE A 223 -14.06 2.64 7.79
C ILE A 223 -15.17 2.79 8.84
N GLU A 224 -15.35 1.81 9.72
CA GLU A 224 -16.37 1.85 10.79
C GLU A 224 -16.19 3.02 11.76
N ARG A 225 -14.92 3.45 11.98
CA ARG A 225 -14.61 4.53 12.93
C ARG A 225 -14.74 5.94 12.34
N TYR A 226 -14.38 6.11 11.06
CA TYR A 226 -14.21 7.43 10.44
C TYR A 226 -15.21 7.72 9.32
N SER A 227 -16.08 6.76 8.98
CA SER A 227 -17.12 6.94 7.98
C SER A 227 -18.44 6.32 8.44
N THR A 228 -19.50 6.60 7.71
CA THR A 228 -20.81 5.95 7.88
C THR A 228 -20.85 4.63 7.12
N ARG A 229 -21.95 3.88 7.24
CA ARG A 229 -22.12 2.62 6.52
C ARG A 229 -22.14 2.79 5.01
N GLU A 230 -22.79 3.85 4.53
CA GLU A 230 -23.04 4.10 3.11
C GLU A 230 -22.75 5.55 2.74
N VAL A 231 -22.48 5.76 1.47
CA VAL A 231 -22.28 7.07 0.87
C VAL A 231 -23.21 7.18 -0.33
N VAL A 232 -23.96 8.27 -0.41
CA VAL A 232 -24.75 8.62 -1.59
C VAL A 232 -24.00 9.69 -2.38
N GLU A 233 -23.60 9.33 -3.58
CA GLU A 233 -22.97 10.26 -4.52
C GLU A 233 -24.06 10.89 -5.40
N LEU A 234 -24.14 12.22 -5.37
CA LEU A 234 -25.10 12.99 -6.15
C LEU A 234 -24.34 13.87 -7.14
N ARG A 235 -24.71 13.81 -8.42
CA ARG A 235 -24.21 14.71 -9.45
C ARG A 235 -25.34 15.55 -9.99
N PHE A 236 -25.13 16.85 -10.07
CA PHE A 236 -26.09 17.79 -10.65
C PHE A 236 -25.57 18.33 -11.98
N ASN A 237 -26.48 18.67 -12.91
CA ASN A 237 -26.15 19.22 -14.24
C ASN A 237 -25.74 20.70 -14.18
N THR A 238 -24.98 21.10 -13.16
CA THR A 238 -24.49 22.46 -13.00
C THR A 238 -23.02 22.43 -12.64
N GLU A 239 -22.28 23.46 -13.03
CA GLU A 239 -20.89 23.66 -12.61
C GLU A 239 -20.78 24.04 -11.12
N GLU A 240 -21.89 24.46 -10.49
CA GLU A 240 -21.94 24.89 -9.08
C GLU A 240 -22.62 23.85 -8.21
N GLN A 241 -21.91 22.75 -7.89
CA GLN A 241 -22.38 21.74 -6.93
C GLN A 241 -22.69 22.37 -5.53
N THR A 242 -21.94 23.39 -5.14
CA THR A 242 -22.12 24.14 -3.89
C THR A 242 -23.52 24.71 -3.69
N ALA A 243 -24.22 25.08 -4.78
CA ALA A 243 -25.59 25.61 -4.70
C ALA A 243 -26.62 24.60 -4.13
N TYR A 244 -26.27 23.32 -4.16
CA TYR A 244 -27.12 22.25 -3.62
C TYR A 244 -26.74 21.85 -2.19
N ALA A 245 -25.59 22.25 -1.67
CA ALA A 245 -25.11 21.87 -0.35
C ALA A 245 -26.11 22.25 0.75
N ASP A 246 -26.59 23.50 0.73
CA ASP A 246 -27.56 24.01 1.71
C ASP A 246 -28.90 23.25 1.63
N LYS A 247 -29.31 22.86 0.42
CA LYS A 247 -30.57 22.12 0.20
C LYS A 247 -30.48 20.66 0.65
N LEU A 248 -29.27 20.11 0.70
CA LEU A 248 -28.96 18.75 1.14
C LEU A 248 -28.63 18.68 2.63
N ALA A 249 -28.47 19.83 3.29
CA ALA A 249 -28.13 19.89 4.71
C ALA A 249 -29.13 19.08 5.57
N GLY A 250 -28.61 18.28 6.50
CA GLY A 250 -29.38 17.47 7.42
C GLY A 250 -29.94 16.17 6.84
N ILE A 251 -29.61 15.78 5.60
CA ILE A 251 -29.99 14.46 5.07
C ILE A 251 -29.03 13.38 5.60
N GLY A 252 -27.75 13.68 5.77
CA GLY A 252 -26.73 12.77 6.26
C GLY A 252 -26.03 13.30 7.51
N GLU A 253 -25.16 12.48 8.07
CA GLU A 253 -24.30 12.85 9.21
C GLU A 253 -23.19 13.84 8.78
N ARG A 254 -22.72 13.70 7.54
CA ARG A 254 -21.70 14.54 6.93
C ARG A 254 -22.01 14.75 5.45
N LEU A 255 -21.64 15.92 4.94
CA LEU A 255 -21.74 16.28 3.54
C LEU A 255 -20.38 16.81 3.07
N GLU A 256 -19.91 16.34 1.91
CA GLU A 256 -18.72 16.87 1.24
C GLU A 256 -19.05 17.26 -0.18
N VAL A 257 -18.59 18.45 -0.57
CA VAL A 257 -18.77 18.98 -1.93
C VAL A 257 -17.47 18.83 -2.69
N LEU A 258 -17.48 18.01 -3.71
CA LEU A 258 -16.39 17.86 -4.66
C LEU A 258 -16.74 18.65 -5.94
N PRO A 259 -15.76 18.96 -6.78
CA PRO A 259 -16.00 19.73 -8.01
C PRO A 259 -17.05 19.14 -8.93
N ASP A 260 -17.16 17.80 -9.00
CA ASP A 260 -18.02 17.05 -9.91
C ASP A 260 -19.21 16.35 -9.24
N ARG A 261 -19.25 16.30 -7.91
CA ARG A 261 -20.28 15.57 -7.15
C ARG A 261 -20.38 16.04 -5.69
N ILE A 262 -21.46 15.64 -5.05
CA ILE A 262 -21.67 15.79 -3.60
C ILE A 262 -21.73 14.40 -2.99
N LEU A 263 -21.01 14.20 -1.88
CA LEU A 263 -21.02 12.98 -1.08
C LEU A 263 -21.86 13.21 0.18
N LEU A 264 -22.90 12.41 0.37
CA LEU A 264 -23.68 12.34 1.59
C LEU A 264 -23.31 11.07 2.34
N TYR A 265 -22.79 11.22 3.54
CA TYR A 265 -22.42 10.13 4.43
C TYR A 265 -23.63 9.78 5.31
N VAL A 266 -24.16 8.57 5.15
CA VAL A 266 -25.44 8.18 5.71
C VAL A 266 -25.41 6.75 6.27
N PRO A 267 -26.22 6.44 7.30
CA PRO A 267 -26.39 5.07 7.75
C PRO A 267 -27.28 4.23 6.81
N ASP A 268 -28.19 4.89 6.06
CA ASP A 268 -29.16 4.29 5.14
C ASP A 268 -29.20 5.12 3.83
N GLY A 269 -28.64 4.56 2.77
CA GLY A 269 -28.53 5.22 1.47
C GLY A 269 -29.88 5.36 0.76
N ASP A 270 -30.71 4.33 0.81
CA ASP A 270 -32.03 4.36 0.14
C ASP A 270 -32.95 5.40 0.78
N GLY A 271 -32.98 5.44 2.12
CA GLY A 271 -33.73 6.46 2.86
C GLY A 271 -33.24 7.89 2.58
N ALA A 272 -31.93 8.08 2.38
CA ALA A 272 -31.36 9.37 1.98
C ALA A 272 -31.77 9.76 0.55
N VAL A 273 -31.79 8.83 -0.39
CA VAL A 273 -32.28 9.07 -1.76
C VAL A 273 -33.75 9.46 -1.77
N ASP A 274 -34.57 8.80 -0.97
CA ASP A 274 -36.01 9.15 -0.83
C ASP A 274 -36.17 10.59 -0.29
N GLU A 275 -35.32 11.01 0.66
CA GLU A 275 -35.33 12.37 1.19
C GLU A 275 -34.90 13.41 0.13
N VAL A 276 -33.87 13.11 -0.67
CA VAL A 276 -33.45 13.94 -1.82
C VAL A 276 -34.62 14.16 -2.78
N ASN A 277 -35.35 13.10 -3.11
CA ASN A 277 -36.55 13.16 -3.98
C ASN A 277 -37.69 13.95 -3.35
N ARG A 278 -37.97 13.77 -2.04
CA ARG A 278 -38.99 14.55 -1.34
C ARG A 278 -38.72 16.06 -1.31
N ARG A 279 -37.43 16.44 -1.29
CA ARG A 279 -37.03 17.86 -1.39
C ARG A 279 -37.07 18.38 -2.85
N SER A 280 -37.56 17.59 -3.79
CA SER A 280 -37.68 17.93 -5.20
C SER A 280 -36.30 18.28 -5.83
N LEU A 281 -35.24 17.69 -5.32
CA LEU A 281 -33.91 17.78 -5.89
C LEU A 281 -33.77 16.72 -6.99
N SER A 282 -33.36 17.13 -8.18
CA SER A 282 -33.25 16.23 -9.35
C SER A 282 -31.81 16.10 -9.78
N PRO A 283 -30.99 15.25 -9.09
CA PRO A 283 -29.63 15.00 -9.51
C PRO A 283 -29.63 14.27 -10.87
N ALA A 284 -28.64 14.55 -11.69
CA ALA A 284 -28.42 13.87 -12.97
C ALA A 284 -27.98 12.41 -12.78
N SER A 285 -27.32 12.13 -11.66
CA SER A 285 -26.90 10.77 -11.30
C SER A 285 -26.92 10.60 -9.78
N VAL A 286 -27.36 9.43 -9.34
CA VAL A 286 -27.37 8.99 -7.95
C VAL A 286 -26.69 7.63 -7.89
N LEU A 287 -25.69 7.49 -7.00
CA LEU A 287 -25.02 6.22 -6.73
C LEU A 287 -24.98 5.99 -5.22
N VAL A 288 -25.59 4.91 -4.75
CA VAL A 288 -25.47 4.44 -3.37
C VAL A 288 -24.36 3.38 -3.34
N ARG A 289 -23.35 3.59 -2.50
CA ARG A 289 -22.26 2.65 -2.31
C ARG A 289 -21.89 2.48 -0.84
N ARG A 290 -21.17 1.41 -0.53
CA ARG A 290 -20.53 1.28 0.78
C ARG A 290 -19.40 2.28 0.92
N SER A 291 -19.15 2.71 2.15
CA SER A 291 -17.95 3.49 2.47
C SER A 291 -16.68 2.68 2.27
N SER A 292 -15.61 3.36 1.90
CA SER A 292 -14.29 2.80 1.61
C SER A 292 -13.18 3.56 2.36
N LEU A 293 -11.94 3.10 2.24
CA LEU A 293 -10.79 3.84 2.78
C LEU A 293 -10.60 5.22 2.11
N GLU A 294 -11.13 5.44 0.90
CA GLU A 294 -11.12 6.75 0.26
C GLU A 294 -11.90 7.78 1.09
N ASP A 295 -13.06 7.37 1.60
CA ASP A 295 -13.90 8.22 2.46
C ASP A 295 -13.23 8.52 3.82
N VAL A 296 -12.51 7.53 4.36
CA VAL A 296 -11.71 7.69 5.57
C VAL A 296 -10.57 8.69 5.34
N PHE A 297 -9.86 8.53 4.23
CA PHE A 297 -8.75 9.41 3.90
C PHE A 297 -9.21 10.86 3.69
N LEU A 298 -10.29 11.05 2.93
CA LEU A 298 -10.90 12.36 2.70
C LEU A 298 -11.32 13.01 4.03
N HIS A 299 -11.92 12.24 4.94
CA HIS A 299 -12.28 12.73 6.27
C HIS A 299 -11.08 13.18 7.11
N LEU A 300 -10.01 12.39 7.12
CA LEU A 300 -8.83 12.64 7.97
C LEU A 300 -7.95 13.79 7.46
N THR A 301 -7.89 14.00 6.14
CA THR A 301 -6.95 14.93 5.50
C THR A 301 -7.61 16.12 4.84
N GLY A 302 -8.94 16.11 4.65
CA GLY A 302 -9.69 17.15 3.93
C GLY A 302 -9.39 17.24 2.43
N ARG A 303 -8.72 16.22 1.86
CA ARG A 303 -8.37 16.16 0.43
C ARG A 303 -8.47 14.73 -0.11
N THR A 304 -8.73 14.61 -1.41
CA THR A 304 -8.62 13.34 -2.12
C THR A 304 -7.15 12.99 -2.39
N LEU A 305 -6.83 11.69 -2.57
CA LEU A 305 -5.48 11.26 -3.00
C LEU A 305 -5.23 11.47 -4.50
N VAL A 306 -6.08 12.22 -5.17
CA VAL A 306 -5.88 12.52 -6.59
C VAL A 306 -4.75 13.54 -6.72
N ASP A 307 -3.69 13.16 -7.42
CA ASP A 307 -2.59 14.03 -7.84
C ASP A 307 -3.04 15.06 -8.86
#